data_d96e975c88ca2474907fb47e50a4e1f1
#
_entry.id   d96e975c88ca2474907fb47e50a4e1f1
#
_cell.length_a   1.000
_cell.length_b   1.000
_cell.length_c   1.000
_cell.angle_alpha   90.00
_cell.angle_beta   90.00
_cell.angle_gamma   90.00
#
_symmetry.space_group_name_H-M   'P 1'
#
loop_
_entity.id
_entity.type
_entity.pdbx_description
1 polymer ?
#
loop_
_entity_poly.entity_id
_entity_poly.type
_entity_poly.pdbx_seq_one_letter_code
_entity_poly.pdbx_strand_id
1 'polypeptide(L)'
;MDDQGLYAALIQRGMTRRSFLKFSSAMAAALALPASYAPRIAQAVEVAPRLPVVWVRAQTCGGNTESLLRSADPKIETMLLETISLEYHQSLLATAGPGLDLARTTAMERYQDGYVAVVEGAIPDGENGAYCLVGGRPVKDIVLEVASGALAVIAVGSCASDGRAPAASGGLTDAKGIRGL
;
A
#
# COMPACT_ATOMS: atom_id res chain seq x y z
N MET A 1 -13.29 20.24 -5.88
CA MET A 1 -12.82 19.02 -6.55
C MET A 1 -13.77 17.91 -6.12
N ASP A 2 -14.50 17.35 -7.08
CA ASP A 2 -15.61 16.43 -6.79
C ASP A 2 -15.08 15.16 -6.08
N ASP A 3 -15.51 15.02 -4.84
CA ASP A 3 -15.30 13.84 -3.99
C ASP A 3 -16.20 12.68 -4.49
N GLN A 4 -15.97 12.28 -5.73
CA GLN A 4 -16.64 11.12 -6.28
C GLN A 4 -15.82 9.88 -5.85
N GLY A 5 -16.25 9.25 -4.76
CA GLY A 5 -15.62 8.05 -4.25
C GLY A 5 -15.46 6.95 -5.31
N LEU A 6 -14.63 5.95 -5.01
CA LEU A 6 -14.32 4.81 -5.90
C LEU A 6 -15.58 4.21 -6.55
N TYR A 7 -16.70 4.15 -5.82
CA TYR A 7 -17.98 3.67 -6.34
C TYR A 7 -18.45 4.47 -7.55
N ALA A 8 -18.45 5.79 -7.48
CA ALA A 8 -18.88 6.65 -8.58
C ALA A 8 -17.96 6.49 -9.81
N ALA A 9 -16.66 6.39 -9.59
CA ALA A 9 -15.69 6.13 -10.67
C ALA A 9 -15.92 4.77 -11.36
N LEU A 10 -16.28 3.74 -10.60
CA LEU A 10 -16.61 2.41 -11.13
C LEU A 10 -17.92 2.42 -11.93
N ILE A 11 -18.94 3.13 -11.45
CA ILE A 11 -20.22 3.29 -12.16
C ILE A 11 -20.02 4.07 -13.47
N GLN A 12 -19.22 5.15 -13.46
CA GLN A 12 -18.88 5.90 -14.68
C GLN A 12 -18.16 5.04 -15.73
N ARG A 13 -17.40 4.03 -15.30
CA ARG A 13 -16.75 3.04 -16.17
C ARG A 13 -17.67 1.90 -16.60
N GLY A 14 -18.99 2.02 -16.37
CA GLY A 14 -19.99 1.05 -16.81
C GLY A 14 -20.21 -0.14 -15.85
N MET A 15 -19.68 -0.09 -14.63
CA MET A 15 -19.96 -1.11 -13.63
C MET A 15 -21.41 -1.01 -13.15
N THR A 16 -22.16 -2.10 -13.26
CA THR A 16 -23.52 -2.17 -12.74
C THR A 16 -23.51 -2.42 -11.22
N ARG A 17 -24.58 -2.03 -10.50
CA ARG A 17 -24.75 -2.37 -9.07
C ARG A 17 -24.59 -3.86 -8.79
N ARG A 18 -25.10 -4.72 -9.69
CA ARG A 18 -24.96 -6.17 -9.57
C ARG A 18 -23.50 -6.62 -9.70
N SER A 19 -22.74 -6.03 -10.63
CA SER A 19 -21.33 -6.31 -10.79
C SER A 19 -20.53 -5.81 -9.59
N PHE A 20 -20.90 -4.67 -9.02
CA PHE A 20 -20.31 -4.11 -7.81
C PHE A 20 -20.51 -5.01 -6.58
N LEU A 21 -21.72 -5.53 -6.37
CA LEU A 21 -21.98 -6.49 -5.30
C LEU A 21 -21.24 -7.82 -5.50
N LYS A 22 -21.12 -8.30 -6.73
CA LYS A 22 -20.26 -9.45 -7.05
C LYS A 22 -18.81 -9.20 -6.73
N PHE A 23 -18.30 -8.02 -7.08
CA PHE A 23 -16.95 -7.58 -6.72
C PHE A 23 -16.76 -7.55 -5.20
N SER A 24 -17.68 -6.95 -4.45
CA SER A 24 -17.64 -6.90 -2.98
C SER A 24 -17.68 -8.30 -2.35
N SER A 25 -18.43 -9.23 -2.94
CA SER A 25 -18.47 -10.62 -2.51
C SER A 25 -17.16 -11.36 -2.81
N ALA A 26 -16.57 -11.11 -3.99
CA ALA A 26 -15.26 -11.67 -4.35
C ALA A 26 -14.15 -11.11 -3.44
N MET A 27 -14.21 -9.84 -3.08
CA MET A 27 -13.30 -9.23 -2.10
C MET A 27 -13.44 -9.86 -0.72
N ALA A 28 -14.66 -10.09 -0.24
CA ALA A 28 -14.87 -10.81 1.01
C ALA A 28 -14.24 -12.21 0.98
N ALA A 29 -14.45 -12.95 -0.10
CA ALA A 29 -13.86 -14.28 -0.28
C ALA A 29 -12.32 -14.23 -0.36
N ALA A 30 -11.75 -13.27 -1.09
CA ALA A 30 -10.29 -13.08 -1.20
C ALA A 30 -9.63 -12.74 0.14
N LEU A 31 -10.35 -12.03 1.01
CA LEU A 31 -9.92 -11.70 2.38
C LEU A 31 -10.30 -12.77 3.41
N ALA A 32 -10.80 -13.93 2.97
CA ALA A 32 -11.31 -15.01 3.81
C ALA A 32 -12.37 -14.56 4.83
N LEU A 33 -13.16 -13.53 4.48
CA LEU A 33 -14.23 -12.99 5.30
C LEU A 33 -15.56 -13.71 5.03
N PRO A 34 -16.47 -13.81 6.00
CA PRO A 34 -17.83 -14.30 5.79
C PRO A 34 -18.55 -13.49 4.71
N ALA A 35 -19.44 -14.11 3.96
CA ALA A 35 -20.24 -13.44 2.91
C ALA A 35 -21.08 -12.25 3.43
N SER A 36 -21.40 -12.22 4.72
CA SER A 36 -22.05 -11.09 5.40
C SER A 36 -21.26 -9.80 5.37
N TYR A 37 -19.95 -9.83 5.06
CA TYR A 37 -19.11 -8.64 4.88
C TYR A 37 -19.28 -7.96 3.52
N ALA A 38 -19.84 -8.64 2.50
CA ALA A 38 -20.02 -8.04 1.18
C ALA A 38 -20.81 -6.70 1.20
N PRO A 39 -21.91 -6.54 1.96
CA PRO A 39 -22.58 -5.24 2.10
C PRO A 39 -21.71 -4.19 2.80
N ARG A 40 -20.92 -4.57 3.81
CA ARG A 40 -19.99 -3.65 4.50
C ARG A 40 -18.86 -3.19 3.57
N ILE A 41 -18.33 -4.08 2.74
CA ILE A 41 -17.35 -3.74 1.70
C ILE A 41 -17.97 -2.76 0.70
N ALA A 42 -19.19 -3.02 0.25
CA ALA A 42 -19.90 -2.11 -0.64
C ALA A 42 -20.08 -0.72 0.00
N GLN A 43 -20.56 -0.67 1.24
CA GLN A 43 -20.73 0.58 1.98
C GLN A 43 -19.41 1.33 2.19
N ALA A 44 -18.34 0.63 2.54
CA ALA A 44 -17.02 1.24 2.72
C ALA A 44 -16.48 1.90 1.43
N VAL A 45 -16.79 1.32 0.29
CA VAL A 45 -16.44 1.90 -1.03
C VAL A 45 -17.32 3.12 -1.37
N GLU A 46 -18.54 3.20 -0.80
CA GLU A 46 -19.50 4.28 -1.10
C GLU A 46 -19.33 5.54 -0.22
N VAL A 47 -18.93 5.42 1.05
CA VAL A 47 -19.34 6.41 2.07
C VAL A 47 -18.24 7.25 2.69
N ALA A 48 -16.96 6.93 2.66
CA ALA A 48 -16.00 7.74 3.43
C ALA A 48 -14.69 8.07 2.71
N PRO A 49 -14.18 9.30 2.86
CA PRO A 49 -12.78 9.58 2.60
C PRO A 49 -11.94 8.84 3.64
N ARG A 50 -11.53 7.62 3.32
CA ARG A 50 -10.54 6.88 4.11
C ARG A 50 -9.17 7.45 3.82
N LEU A 51 -8.29 7.42 4.81
CA LEU A 51 -6.93 7.91 4.64
C LEU A 51 -6.21 7.12 3.53
N PRO A 52 -5.83 7.76 2.40
CA PRO A 52 -5.12 7.07 1.34
C PRO A 52 -3.73 6.64 1.82
N VAL A 53 -3.36 5.39 1.55
CA VAL A 53 -2.08 4.80 1.95
C VAL A 53 -1.38 4.23 0.73
N VAL A 54 -0.15 4.66 0.52
CA VAL A 54 0.79 4.10 -0.45
C VAL A 54 1.87 3.35 0.32
N TRP A 55 1.83 2.01 0.30
CA TRP A 55 2.73 1.15 1.06
C TRP A 55 3.81 0.56 0.16
N VAL A 56 5.06 1.01 0.34
CA VAL A 56 6.22 0.53 -0.40
C VAL A 56 6.98 -0.50 0.43
N ARG A 57 7.27 -1.64 -0.17
CA ARG A 57 8.11 -2.69 0.42
C ARG A 57 9.49 -2.68 -0.22
N ALA A 58 10.50 -2.52 0.62
CA ALA A 58 11.91 -2.58 0.24
C ALA A 58 12.52 -3.94 0.64
N GLN A 59 13.72 -4.00 1.20
CA GLN A 59 14.31 -5.24 1.71
C GLN A 59 13.61 -5.65 3.00
N THR A 60 12.57 -6.45 2.88
CA THR A 60 11.71 -6.88 3.99
C THR A 60 11.49 -8.39 3.98
N CYS A 61 11.34 -8.97 5.17
CA CYS A 61 10.84 -10.34 5.33
C CYS A 61 9.32 -10.46 5.15
N GLY A 62 8.60 -9.31 5.00
CA GLY A 62 7.14 -9.28 4.96
C GLY A 62 6.45 -9.34 6.32
N GLY A 63 7.22 -9.38 7.41
CA GLY A 63 6.70 -9.58 8.77
C GLY A 63 5.74 -8.48 9.23
N ASN A 64 5.95 -7.23 8.81
CA ASN A 64 5.04 -6.15 9.19
C ASN A 64 3.73 -6.21 8.41
N THR A 65 3.77 -6.53 7.12
CA THR A 65 2.57 -6.82 6.32
C THR A 65 1.78 -7.99 6.94
N GLU A 66 2.45 -9.08 7.30
CA GLU A 66 1.83 -10.23 7.94
C GLU A 66 1.24 -9.88 9.32
N SER A 67 1.94 -9.07 10.11
CA SER A 67 1.44 -8.57 11.39
C SER A 67 0.19 -7.70 11.22
N LEU A 68 0.16 -6.83 10.21
CA LEU A 68 -1.03 -6.05 9.87
C LEU A 68 -2.22 -6.96 9.54
N LEU A 69 -2.01 -8.00 8.70
CA LEU A 69 -3.06 -8.92 8.30
C LEU A 69 -3.62 -9.74 9.49
N ARG A 70 -2.83 -9.90 10.56
CA ARG A 70 -3.22 -10.60 11.80
C ARG A 70 -3.68 -9.66 12.91
N SER A 71 -3.89 -8.38 12.61
CA SER A 71 -4.36 -7.43 13.60
C SER A 71 -5.71 -7.85 14.20
N ALA A 72 -5.78 -7.85 15.53
CA ALA A 72 -6.99 -8.24 16.27
C ALA A 72 -7.79 -7.03 16.79
N ASP A 73 -7.08 -5.90 17.05
CA ASP A 73 -7.71 -4.67 17.52
C ASP A 73 -6.88 -3.44 17.05
N PRO A 74 -7.41 -2.63 16.09
CA PRO A 74 -8.56 -2.93 15.27
C PRO A 74 -8.32 -4.12 14.36
N LYS A 75 -9.36 -4.88 14.02
CA LYS A 75 -9.27 -5.96 13.05
C LYS A 75 -8.92 -5.43 11.67
N ILE A 76 -8.19 -6.24 10.87
CA ILE A 76 -7.76 -5.83 9.52
C ILE A 76 -8.92 -5.39 8.62
N GLU A 77 -10.07 -6.08 8.71
CA GLU A 77 -11.25 -5.70 7.95
C GLU A 77 -11.79 -4.32 8.33
N THR A 78 -11.73 -3.94 9.62
CA THR A 78 -12.11 -2.61 10.09
C THR A 78 -11.12 -1.56 9.56
N MET A 79 -9.82 -1.85 9.62
CA MET A 79 -8.81 -0.93 9.09
C MET A 79 -9.01 -0.67 7.60
N LEU A 80 -9.15 -1.71 6.78
CA LEU A 80 -9.27 -1.58 5.32
C LEU A 80 -10.63 -1.06 4.85
N LEU A 81 -11.70 -1.28 5.63
CA LEU A 81 -13.05 -0.89 5.22
C LEU A 81 -13.46 0.48 5.78
N GLU A 82 -12.90 0.89 6.92
CA GLU A 82 -13.39 2.05 7.65
C GLU A 82 -12.30 3.13 7.90
N THR A 83 -11.00 2.76 7.94
CA THR A 83 -9.95 3.68 8.37
C THR A 83 -9.04 4.13 7.23
N ILE A 84 -8.50 3.18 6.46
CA ILE A 84 -7.54 3.47 5.40
C ILE A 84 -8.06 3.02 4.03
N SER A 85 -7.61 3.70 2.99
CA SER A 85 -7.72 3.26 1.60
C SER A 85 -6.34 2.80 1.14
N LEU A 86 -6.11 1.49 1.07
CA LEU A 86 -4.83 0.94 0.64
C LEU A 86 -4.73 1.05 -0.89
N GLU A 87 -4.18 2.15 -1.38
CA GLU A 87 -4.12 2.49 -2.81
C GLU A 87 -2.99 1.72 -3.52
N TYR A 88 -1.91 1.44 -2.81
CA TYR A 88 -0.77 0.69 -3.33
C TYR A 88 -0.14 -0.19 -2.26
N HIS A 89 0.12 -1.45 -2.64
CA HIS A 89 0.91 -2.42 -1.86
C HIS A 89 1.36 -3.56 -2.77
N GLN A 90 2.67 -3.86 -2.86
CA GLN A 90 3.20 -4.82 -3.83
C GLN A 90 2.64 -6.25 -3.69
N SER A 91 2.18 -6.64 -2.51
CA SER A 91 1.72 -8.03 -2.27
C SER A 91 0.23 -8.17 -2.02
N LEU A 92 -0.50 -7.09 -1.72
CA LEU A 92 -1.92 -7.15 -1.35
C LEU A 92 -2.85 -6.67 -2.46
N LEU A 93 -2.33 -5.93 -3.46
CA LEU A 93 -3.13 -5.57 -4.62
C LEU A 93 -3.30 -6.75 -5.57
N ALA A 94 -4.46 -6.82 -6.20
CA ALA A 94 -4.77 -7.86 -7.20
C ALA A 94 -4.07 -7.63 -8.55
N THR A 95 -3.51 -6.44 -8.78
CA THR A 95 -2.78 -6.09 -9.99
C THR A 95 -1.29 -6.43 -9.87
N ALA A 96 -0.63 -6.65 -10.99
CA ALA A 96 0.80 -6.96 -11.05
C ALA A 96 1.46 -6.30 -12.26
N GLY A 97 2.80 -6.31 -12.31
CA GLY A 97 3.59 -5.75 -13.40
C GLY A 97 3.31 -4.27 -13.66
N PRO A 98 3.20 -3.81 -14.91
CA PRO A 98 2.95 -2.39 -15.24
C PRO A 98 1.68 -1.82 -14.62
N GLY A 99 0.66 -2.66 -14.36
CA GLY A 99 -0.57 -2.26 -13.69
C GLY A 99 -0.34 -1.86 -12.22
N LEU A 100 0.62 -2.48 -11.56
CA LEU A 100 0.99 -2.13 -10.19
C LEU A 100 1.69 -0.75 -10.14
N ASP A 101 2.60 -0.47 -11.07
CA ASP A 101 3.22 0.86 -11.19
C ASP A 101 2.20 1.94 -11.51
N LEU A 102 1.26 1.66 -12.41
CA LEU A 102 0.16 2.58 -12.73
C LEU A 102 -0.71 2.85 -11.48
N ALA A 103 -1.01 1.84 -10.67
CA ALA A 103 -1.77 2.03 -9.43
C ALA A 103 -1.04 3.00 -8.48
N ARG A 104 0.29 2.84 -8.33
CA ARG A 104 1.11 3.72 -7.49
C ARG A 104 1.10 5.17 -7.99
N THR A 105 1.42 5.38 -9.27
CA THR A 105 1.48 6.73 -9.84
C THR A 105 0.12 7.41 -9.83
N THR A 106 -0.95 6.68 -10.17
CA THR A 106 -2.33 7.20 -10.10
C THR A 106 -2.71 7.60 -8.67
N ALA A 107 -2.34 6.80 -7.65
CA ALA A 107 -2.61 7.14 -6.26
C ALA A 107 -1.87 8.41 -5.83
N MET A 108 -0.59 8.54 -6.21
CA MET A 108 0.21 9.72 -5.91
C MET A 108 -0.35 10.99 -6.57
N GLU A 109 -0.74 10.92 -7.83
CA GLU A 109 -1.36 12.04 -8.56
C GLU A 109 -2.71 12.44 -7.97
N ARG A 110 -3.55 11.43 -7.66
CA ARG A 110 -4.92 11.65 -7.16
C ARG A 110 -4.93 12.27 -5.76
N TYR A 111 -4.00 11.87 -4.91
CA TYR A 111 -3.95 12.24 -3.50
C TYR A 111 -2.69 13.03 -3.14
N GLN A 112 -2.14 13.79 -4.10
CA GLN A 112 -0.94 14.59 -3.89
C GLN A 112 -1.05 15.40 -2.59
N ASP A 113 -0.01 15.36 -1.75
CA ASP A 113 0.06 15.99 -0.42
C ASP A 113 -1.02 15.52 0.58
N GLY A 114 -1.79 14.49 0.25
CA GLY A 114 -2.89 13.99 1.08
C GLY A 114 -2.82 12.51 1.43
N TYR A 115 -1.86 11.74 0.91
CA TYR A 115 -1.69 10.33 1.27
C TYR A 115 -0.59 10.12 2.31
N VAL A 116 -0.66 9.00 3.01
CA VAL A 116 0.41 8.55 3.90
C VAL A 116 1.26 7.52 3.16
N ALA A 117 2.56 7.77 3.09
CA ALA A 117 3.55 6.80 2.63
C ALA A 117 3.93 5.86 3.77
N VAL A 118 3.78 4.56 3.56
CA VAL A 118 4.26 3.54 4.49
C VAL A 118 5.44 2.83 3.85
N VAL A 119 6.57 2.77 4.56
CA VAL A 119 7.78 2.09 4.10
C VAL A 119 8.05 0.89 5.00
N GLU A 120 8.14 -0.30 4.39
CA GLU A 120 8.46 -1.56 5.06
C GLU A 120 9.78 -2.11 4.52
N GLY A 121 10.72 -2.40 5.43
CA GLY A 121 12.02 -2.95 5.08
C GLY A 121 13.11 -1.91 4.94
N ALA A 122 14.37 -2.35 4.93
CA ALA A 122 15.52 -1.50 4.74
C ALA A 122 15.70 -1.10 3.27
N ILE A 123 16.26 0.06 3.04
CA ILE A 123 16.43 0.65 1.70
C ILE A 123 17.89 0.51 1.30
N PRO A 124 18.23 -0.35 0.32
CA PRO A 124 19.60 -0.48 -0.14
C PRO A 124 20.02 0.76 -0.92
N ASP A 125 21.20 1.27 -0.60
CA ASP A 125 21.82 2.41 -1.27
C ASP A 125 23.07 2.01 -2.10
N GLY A 126 23.66 0.85 -1.76
CA GLY A 126 24.80 0.29 -2.48
C GLY A 126 24.52 0.03 -3.95
N GLU A 127 25.52 0.20 -4.81
CA GLU A 127 25.42 0.06 -6.27
C GLU A 127 24.22 0.83 -6.84
N ASN A 128 24.00 2.05 -6.36
CA ASN A 128 22.86 2.89 -6.73
C ASN A 128 21.48 2.24 -6.50
N GLY A 129 21.36 1.40 -5.46
CA GLY A 129 20.13 0.74 -5.10
C GLY A 129 19.82 -0.55 -5.88
N ALA A 130 20.75 -1.08 -6.67
CA ALA A 130 20.55 -2.25 -7.52
C ALA A 130 20.22 -3.54 -6.76
N TYR A 131 20.43 -3.57 -5.45
CA TYR A 131 20.13 -4.75 -4.62
C TYR A 131 18.64 -4.96 -4.30
N CYS A 132 17.77 -4.03 -4.66
CA CYS A 132 16.32 -4.21 -4.55
C CYS A 132 15.62 -3.43 -5.65
N LEU A 133 15.09 -4.17 -6.63
CA LEU A 133 14.39 -3.61 -7.78
C LEU A 133 12.91 -3.95 -7.74
N VAL A 134 12.08 -3.00 -8.09
CA VAL A 134 10.63 -3.16 -8.29
C VAL A 134 10.31 -2.65 -9.69
N GLY A 135 9.80 -3.54 -10.55
CA GLY A 135 9.55 -3.19 -11.96
C GLY A 135 10.82 -2.73 -12.72
N GLY A 136 12.00 -3.20 -12.31
CA GLY A 136 13.28 -2.80 -12.91
C GLY A 136 13.85 -1.48 -12.38
N ARG A 137 13.16 -0.79 -11.47
CA ARG A 137 13.62 0.46 -10.82
C ARG A 137 14.16 0.18 -9.42
N PRO A 138 15.24 0.84 -8.98
CA PRO A 138 15.68 0.80 -7.60
C PRO A 138 14.55 1.19 -6.65
N VAL A 139 14.33 0.38 -5.61
CA VAL A 139 13.28 0.69 -4.61
C VAL A 139 13.56 1.99 -3.86
N LYS A 140 14.83 2.37 -3.73
CA LYS A 140 15.27 3.67 -3.20
C LYS A 140 14.59 4.83 -3.94
N ASP A 141 14.65 4.82 -5.27
CA ASP A 141 14.06 5.89 -6.09
C ASP A 141 12.55 5.94 -5.93
N ILE A 142 11.92 4.77 -5.84
CA ILE A 142 10.47 4.67 -5.61
C ILE A 142 10.10 5.20 -4.22
N VAL A 143 10.88 4.88 -3.19
CA VAL A 143 10.65 5.38 -1.82
C VAL A 143 10.79 6.90 -1.77
N LEU A 144 11.83 7.46 -2.39
CA LEU A 144 12.03 8.91 -2.43
C LEU A 144 10.91 9.62 -3.20
N GLU A 145 10.50 9.07 -4.33
CA GLU A 145 9.39 9.57 -5.13
C GLU A 145 8.07 9.58 -4.32
N VAL A 146 7.75 8.46 -3.68
CA VAL A 146 6.53 8.33 -2.87
C VAL A 146 6.60 9.22 -1.62
N ALA A 147 7.74 9.34 -0.98
CA ALA A 147 7.90 10.16 0.21
C ALA A 147 7.76 11.67 -0.10
N SER A 148 8.23 12.11 -1.26
CA SER A 148 8.24 13.53 -1.63
C SER A 148 6.84 14.14 -1.83
N GLY A 149 5.85 13.34 -2.21
CA GLY A 149 4.46 13.77 -2.40
C GLY A 149 3.52 13.34 -1.28
N ALA A 150 4.05 12.82 -0.16
CA ALA A 150 3.23 12.32 0.93
C ALA A 150 2.97 13.39 2.00
N LEU A 151 1.77 13.37 2.59
CA LEU A 151 1.43 14.14 3.79
C LEU A 151 2.32 13.74 4.98
N ALA A 152 2.60 12.45 5.12
CA ALA A 152 3.45 11.90 6.17
C ALA A 152 4.11 10.60 5.70
N VAL A 153 5.26 10.25 6.30
CA VAL A 153 5.97 9.00 6.03
C VAL A 153 6.03 8.18 7.32
N ILE A 154 5.59 6.93 7.27
CA ILE A 154 5.64 5.98 8.37
C ILE A 154 6.63 4.87 8.04
N ALA A 155 7.71 4.76 8.81
CA ALA A 155 8.62 3.62 8.78
C ALA A 155 8.05 2.49 9.64
N VAL A 156 7.65 1.38 9.02
CA VAL A 156 7.08 0.23 9.73
C VAL A 156 8.16 -0.81 9.97
N GLY A 157 8.43 -1.05 11.25
CA GLY A 157 9.46 -1.96 11.71
C GLY A 157 10.87 -1.39 11.68
N SER A 158 11.76 -2.01 12.44
CA SER A 158 13.12 -1.53 12.66
C SER A 158 14.00 -1.55 11.40
N CYS A 159 13.69 -2.39 10.40
CA CYS A 159 14.41 -2.35 9.13
C CYS A 159 14.12 -1.04 8.39
N ALA A 160 12.87 -0.60 8.36
CA ALA A 160 12.51 0.66 7.71
C ALA A 160 12.98 1.89 8.49
N SER A 161 12.99 1.85 9.82
CA SER A 161 13.46 2.99 10.64
C SER A 161 14.97 3.13 10.68
N ASP A 162 15.70 2.02 10.84
CA ASP A 162 17.13 2.03 11.16
C ASP A 162 18.01 1.14 10.27
N GLY A 163 17.42 0.44 9.27
CA GLY A 163 18.13 -0.50 8.39
C GLY A 163 18.36 -1.89 8.98
N ARG A 164 18.46 -2.04 10.28
CA ARG A 164 18.65 -3.25 11.11
C ARG A 164 19.41 -4.41 10.45
N ALA A 165 18.80 -5.57 10.27
CA ALA A 165 19.49 -6.77 9.79
C ALA A 165 20.15 -6.58 8.41
N PRO A 166 19.51 -5.96 7.41
CA PRO A 166 20.17 -5.64 6.14
C PRO A 166 21.32 -4.65 6.26
N ALA A 167 21.26 -3.72 7.22
CA ALA A 167 22.31 -2.73 7.49
C ALA A 167 23.40 -3.23 8.45
N ALA A 168 23.30 -4.47 8.94
CA ALA A 168 24.29 -5.02 9.86
C ALA A 168 25.72 -5.00 9.24
N SER A 169 26.70 -4.92 10.11
CA SER A 169 28.12 -4.72 9.80
C SER A 169 28.59 -5.51 8.57
N GLY A 170 29.21 -4.83 7.62
CA GLY A 170 29.65 -5.41 6.35
C GLY A 170 28.54 -5.64 5.34
N GLY A 171 27.38 -5.06 5.53
CA GLY A 171 26.23 -5.19 4.64
C GLY A 171 26.55 -4.76 3.21
N LEU A 172 26.61 -5.73 2.31
CA LEU A 172 26.92 -5.56 0.89
C LEU A 172 25.98 -4.54 0.22
N THR A 173 24.80 -4.38 0.75
CA THR A 173 23.74 -3.56 0.16
C THR A 173 23.77 -2.10 0.61
N ASP A 174 24.64 -1.74 1.56
CA ASP A 174 24.65 -0.40 2.21
C ASP A 174 23.20 0.04 2.57
N ALA A 175 22.44 -0.89 3.15
CA ALA A 175 21.04 -0.66 3.45
C ALA A 175 20.87 0.32 4.60
N LYS A 176 19.92 1.23 4.44
CA LYS A 176 19.61 2.30 5.40
C LYS A 176 18.15 2.24 5.83
N GLY A 177 17.84 2.85 6.96
CA GLY A 177 16.47 3.23 7.28
C GLY A 177 16.09 4.52 6.57
N ILE A 178 14.81 4.86 6.56
CA ILE A 178 14.27 6.06 5.90
C ILE A 178 14.93 7.37 6.38
N ARG A 179 15.44 7.40 7.60
CA ARG A 179 16.13 8.57 8.17
C ARG A 179 17.56 8.77 7.65
N GLY A 180 18.12 7.76 7.01
CA GLY A 180 19.49 7.77 6.48
C GLY A 180 19.57 7.97 4.97
N LEU A 181 18.45 8.23 4.31
CA LEU A 181 18.32 8.47 2.88
C LEU A 181 18.52 9.93 2.51
#